data_7833d68cb45cf04faa74fac540d5c012
#
_entry.id   7833d68cb45cf04faa74fac540d5c012
#
_cell.length_a   1.000
_cell.length_b   1.000
_cell.length_c   1.000
_cell.angle_alpha   90.00
_cell.angle_beta   90.00
_cell.angle_gamma   90.00
#
_symmetry.space_group_name_H-M   'P 1'
#
loop_
_entity.id
_entity.type
_entity.pdbx_description
1 polymer ?
#
loop_
_entity_poly.entity_id
_entity_poly.type
_entity_poly.pdbx_seq_one_letter_code
_entity_poly.pdbx_strand_id
1 'polypeptide(L)'
;MKSKRIVIKIGTNVLQEPNGKLDHKLIGKLAGQIAKIRRYGHEVLVVSSGSVGAGRELCSINESSNSLASQQILASVGQARLIQIYADAFRKHKTTVAQILLTRGDFVQRTYYMNIRNTLENLLKYKIVPIVNENDVVATEELELNFGDNDLLAVYLATLIGADQLFFLTIASGLLKKEKTAEGMRSVVVEKVQELTDEILRHCLPVTSAGGKGGMESKVRSAGMAMSFGIDTYIMDGKYPEGVCAVMEGQQRGTHFVAHGRKIRSYQKWLAAGALNKGTLVIDKGAEQALLKNKKSLLAKGVTRVVGQFDNKDLVEIFNQEGVRLGVGRADCAAKELRQQIKEQNLTNTGVDVRSRKPVIHRNHLFLE
;
A
#
# COMPACT_ATOMS: atom_id res chain seq x y z
N MET A 1 -4.39 -5.39 27.86
CA MET A 1 -3.64 -4.75 26.74
C MET A 1 -4.52 -3.70 26.08
N LYS A 2 -3.96 -2.59 25.59
CA LYS A 2 -4.73 -1.60 24.80
C LYS A 2 -5.20 -2.25 23.50
N SER A 3 -6.46 -2.02 23.11
CA SER A 3 -6.97 -2.48 21.79
C SER A 3 -6.10 -1.92 20.67
N LYS A 4 -5.73 -2.79 19.72
CA LYS A 4 -4.97 -2.42 18.52
C LYS A 4 -5.82 -2.67 17.29
N ARG A 5 -5.58 -1.90 16.25
CA ARG A 5 -6.12 -2.10 14.90
C ARG A 5 -5.03 -2.70 14.03
N ILE A 6 -5.34 -3.83 13.42
CA ILE A 6 -4.36 -4.69 12.76
C ILE A 6 -4.81 -4.94 11.32
N VAL A 7 -3.89 -4.82 10.37
CA VAL A 7 -4.08 -5.25 8.99
C VAL A 7 -3.19 -6.46 8.73
N ILE A 8 -3.76 -7.52 8.15
CA ILE A 8 -3.04 -8.74 7.80
C ILE A 8 -3.16 -8.94 6.29
N LYS A 9 -2.06 -8.78 5.56
CA LYS A 9 -1.99 -9.10 4.14
C LYS A 9 -1.47 -10.51 3.93
N ILE A 10 -2.20 -11.31 3.16
CA ILE A 10 -1.87 -12.69 2.87
C ILE A 10 -1.52 -12.81 1.38
N GLY A 11 -0.27 -13.19 1.09
CA GLY A 11 0.22 -13.34 -0.27
C GLY A 11 -0.35 -14.57 -0.98
N THR A 12 -0.40 -14.55 -2.32
CA THR A 12 -0.91 -15.64 -3.15
C THR A 12 -0.22 -16.97 -2.86
N ASN A 13 1.11 -16.96 -2.80
CA ASN A 13 1.91 -18.16 -2.57
C ASN A 13 1.73 -18.75 -1.15
N VAL A 14 1.25 -17.95 -0.20
CA VAL A 14 0.88 -18.44 1.15
C VAL A 14 -0.42 -19.23 1.06
N LEU A 15 -1.38 -18.71 0.30
CA LEU A 15 -2.72 -19.31 0.18
C LEU A 15 -2.78 -20.53 -0.74
N GLN A 16 -1.71 -20.83 -1.47
CA GLN A 16 -1.67 -21.92 -2.43
C GLN A 16 -0.90 -23.14 -1.89
N GLU A 17 -1.40 -24.31 -2.25
CA GLU A 17 -0.68 -25.57 -2.20
C GLU A 17 0.30 -25.68 -3.39
N PRO A 18 1.25 -26.63 -3.39
CA PRO A 18 2.18 -26.84 -4.50
C PRO A 18 1.50 -27.13 -5.86
N ASN A 19 0.28 -27.65 -5.84
CA ASN A 19 -0.54 -27.92 -7.03
C ASN A 19 -1.30 -26.71 -7.57
N GLY A 20 -1.07 -25.50 -6.98
CA GLY A 20 -1.71 -24.24 -7.36
C GLY A 20 -3.13 -24.04 -6.84
N LYS A 21 -3.72 -25.01 -6.14
CA LYS A 21 -5.02 -24.88 -5.49
C LYS A 21 -4.93 -24.10 -4.18
N LEU A 22 -6.07 -23.63 -3.68
CA LEU A 22 -6.10 -22.96 -2.39
C LEU A 22 -5.89 -23.92 -1.21
N ASP A 23 -5.06 -23.52 -0.27
CA ASP A 23 -4.85 -24.23 0.99
C ASP A 23 -5.97 -23.90 2.00
N HIS A 24 -7.09 -24.62 1.86
CA HIS A 24 -8.25 -24.43 2.74
C HIS A 24 -7.94 -24.71 4.21
N LYS A 25 -6.98 -25.62 4.50
CA LYS A 25 -6.58 -25.93 5.88
C LYS A 25 -5.83 -24.74 6.50
N LEU A 26 -4.93 -24.13 5.74
CA LEU A 26 -4.21 -22.94 6.18
C LEU A 26 -5.17 -21.74 6.38
N ILE A 27 -6.11 -21.51 5.46
CA ILE A 27 -7.14 -20.48 5.61
C ILE A 27 -7.94 -20.71 6.90
N GLY A 28 -8.31 -21.95 7.18
CA GLY A 28 -8.99 -22.32 8.43
C GLY A 28 -8.17 -22.02 9.69
N LYS A 29 -6.86 -22.32 9.69
CA LYS A 29 -5.94 -22.00 10.78
C LYS A 29 -5.77 -20.49 10.95
N LEU A 30 -5.58 -19.75 9.87
CA LEU A 30 -5.50 -18.28 9.89
C LEU A 30 -6.79 -17.66 10.45
N ALA A 31 -7.96 -18.13 10.04
CA ALA A 31 -9.24 -17.68 10.58
C ALA A 31 -9.33 -17.90 12.10
N GLY A 32 -8.85 -19.05 12.59
CA GLY A 32 -8.77 -19.35 14.03
C GLY A 32 -7.86 -18.40 14.79
N GLN A 33 -6.68 -18.08 14.24
CA GLN A 33 -5.75 -17.12 14.82
C GLN A 33 -6.33 -15.70 14.85
N ILE A 34 -6.94 -15.27 13.75
CA ILE A 34 -7.60 -13.96 13.68
C ILE A 34 -8.75 -13.87 14.69
N ALA A 35 -9.55 -14.94 14.84
CA ALA A 35 -10.58 -15.00 15.84
C ALA A 35 -10.04 -14.94 17.28
N LYS A 36 -8.85 -15.55 17.55
CA LYS A 36 -8.15 -15.43 18.83
C LYS A 36 -7.73 -13.99 19.11
N ILE A 37 -7.09 -13.32 18.13
CA ILE A 37 -6.68 -11.91 18.24
C ILE A 37 -7.86 -11.00 18.53
N ARG A 38 -9.00 -11.21 17.86
CA ARG A 38 -10.23 -10.44 18.09
C ARG A 38 -10.84 -10.65 19.47
N ARG A 39 -10.76 -11.86 20.02
CA ARG A 39 -11.20 -12.14 21.40
C ARG A 39 -10.42 -11.37 22.44
N TYR A 40 -9.16 -11.01 22.15
CA TYR A 40 -8.37 -10.09 22.99
C TYR A 40 -8.74 -8.61 22.83
N GLY A 41 -9.80 -8.31 22.07
CA GLY A 41 -10.32 -6.95 21.89
C GLY A 41 -9.66 -6.16 20.75
N HIS A 42 -8.88 -6.81 19.88
CA HIS A 42 -8.28 -6.15 18.73
C HIS A 42 -9.22 -6.14 17.51
N GLU A 43 -9.10 -5.12 16.68
CA GLU A 43 -9.79 -5.01 15.39
C GLU A 43 -8.88 -5.53 14.30
N VAL A 44 -9.41 -6.39 13.40
CA VAL A 44 -8.61 -7.01 12.33
C VAL A 44 -9.29 -6.81 10.98
N LEU A 45 -8.50 -6.37 10.00
CA LEU A 45 -8.82 -6.32 8.57
C LEU A 45 -7.86 -7.26 7.85
N VAL A 46 -8.37 -8.05 6.89
CA VAL A 46 -7.58 -8.95 6.07
C VAL A 46 -7.52 -8.41 4.64
N VAL A 47 -6.32 -8.36 4.06
CA VAL A 47 -6.10 -8.15 2.63
C VAL A 47 -5.67 -9.48 2.04
N SER A 48 -6.51 -10.04 1.19
CA SER A 48 -6.30 -11.37 0.64
C SER A 48 -6.00 -11.31 -0.85
N SER A 49 -5.09 -12.15 -1.28
CA SER A 49 -4.97 -12.58 -2.69
C SER A 49 -5.70 -13.91 -2.89
N GLY A 50 -5.60 -14.50 -4.09
CA GLY A 50 -6.02 -15.88 -4.34
C GLY A 50 -7.30 -16.04 -5.16
N SER A 51 -7.93 -14.94 -5.64
CA SER A 51 -9.08 -14.99 -6.54
C SER A 51 -8.81 -15.84 -7.79
N VAL A 52 -7.71 -15.58 -8.49
CA VAL A 52 -7.30 -16.36 -9.68
C VAL A 52 -7.07 -17.83 -9.35
N GLY A 53 -6.41 -18.15 -8.23
CA GLY A 53 -6.22 -19.53 -7.76
C GLY A 53 -7.54 -20.25 -7.48
N ALA A 54 -8.48 -19.58 -6.83
CA ALA A 54 -9.82 -20.10 -6.58
C ALA A 54 -10.61 -20.34 -7.89
N GLY A 55 -10.42 -19.46 -8.89
CA GLY A 55 -11.05 -19.62 -10.21
C GLY A 55 -10.53 -20.85 -10.96
N ARG A 56 -9.24 -21.12 -10.87
CA ARG A 56 -8.62 -22.33 -11.47
C ARG A 56 -9.15 -23.64 -10.89
N GLU A 57 -9.66 -23.64 -9.67
CA GLU A 57 -10.32 -24.82 -9.10
C GLU A 57 -11.68 -25.13 -9.75
N LEU A 58 -12.34 -24.12 -10.30
CA LEU A 58 -13.70 -24.20 -10.82
C LEU A 58 -13.78 -24.20 -12.35
N CYS A 59 -12.78 -23.60 -13.01
CA CYS A 59 -12.77 -23.41 -14.46
C CYS A 59 -11.47 -23.94 -15.06
N SER A 60 -11.60 -24.86 -16.04
CA SER A 60 -10.48 -25.31 -16.88
C SER A 60 -10.31 -24.33 -18.04
N ILE A 61 -9.64 -23.19 -17.77
CA ILE A 61 -9.25 -22.27 -18.84
C ILE A 61 -7.84 -22.66 -19.27
N ASN A 62 -7.64 -22.87 -20.59
CA ASN A 62 -6.35 -23.27 -21.16
C ASN A 62 -5.28 -22.25 -20.78
N GLU A 63 -4.25 -22.70 -20.07
CA GLU A 63 -3.15 -21.88 -19.53
C GLU A 63 -2.24 -21.27 -20.61
N SER A 64 -2.43 -21.61 -21.90
CA SER A 64 -1.65 -21.07 -23.01
C SER A 64 -1.81 -19.57 -23.23
N SER A 65 -2.79 -18.93 -22.58
CA SER A 65 -2.93 -17.48 -22.56
C SER A 65 -2.89 -16.97 -21.10
N ASN A 66 -1.71 -16.61 -20.64
CA ASN A 66 -1.53 -15.75 -19.44
C ASN A 66 -2.02 -14.31 -19.74
N SER A 67 -3.05 -14.21 -20.60
CA SER A 67 -3.62 -12.92 -20.99
C SER A 67 -4.35 -12.28 -19.80
N LEU A 68 -4.38 -10.97 -19.77
CA LEU A 68 -5.13 -10.19 -18.80
C LEU A 68 -6.59 -10.66 -18.74
N ALA A 69 -7.21 -10.90 -19.91
CA ALA A 69 -8.58 -11.40 -20.00
C ALA A 69 -8.78 -12.74 -19.29
N SER A 70 -7.86 -13.70 -19.44
CA SER A 70 -7.94 -14.99 -18.75
C SER A 70 -7.81 -14.82 -17.23
N GLN A 71 -6.93 -13.93 -16.77
CA GLN A 71 -6.80 -13.63 -15.35
C GLN A 71 -8.07 -12.96 -14.78
N GLN A 72 -8.66 -12.03 -15.52
CA GLN A 72 -9.93 -11.37 -15.14
C GLN A 72 -11.10 -12.36 -15.04
N ILE A 73 -11.24 -13.28 -16.00
CA ILE A 73 -12.26 -14.33 -15.95
C ILE A 73 -12.06 -15.22 -14.72
N LEU A 74 -10.85 -15.72 -14.51
CA LEU A 74 -10.52 -16.56 -13.36
C LEU A 74 -10.76 -15.83 -12.03
N ALA A 75 -10.36 -14.57 -11.94
CA ALA A 75 -10.60 -13.75 -10.76
C ALA A 75 -12.10 -13.54 -10.50
N SER A 76 -12.89 -13.30 -11.56
CA SER A 76 -14.35 -13.10 -11.44
C SER A 76 -15.04 -14.31 -10.85
N VAL A 77 -14.74 -15.51 -11.38
CA VAL A 77 -15.30 -16.77 -10.87
C VAL A 77 -14.75 -17.09 -9.49
N GLY A 78 -13.44 -16.93 -9.32
CA GLY A 78 -12.74 -17.33 -8.11
C GLY A 78 -12.99 -16.40 -6.92
N GLN A 79 -13.33 -15.14 -7.14
CA GLN A 79 -13.58 -14.21 -6.04
C GLN A 79 -14.81 -14.63 -5.21
N ALA A 80 -15.88 -15.09 -5.86
CA ALA A 80 -17.06 -15.62 -5.16
C ALA A 80 -16.69 -16.87 -4.32
N ARG A 81 -15.86 -17.75 -4.87
CA ARG A 81 -15.39 -18.95 -4.18
C ARG A 81 -14.49 -18.60 -3.01
N LEU A 82 -13.56 -17.67 -3.19
CA LEU A 82 -12.61 -17.23 -2.16
C LEU A 82 -13.35 -16.68 -0.93
N ILE A 83 -14.33 -15.78 -1.15
CA ILE A 83 -15.08 -15.20 -0.01
C ILE A 83 -15.92 -16.26 0.70
N GLN A 84 -16.47 -17.24 -0.03
CA GLN A 84 -17.19 -18.35 0.57
C GLN A 84 -16.28 -19.19 1.47
N ILE A 85 -15.05 -19.49 1.03
CA ILE A 85 -14.05 -20.23 1.83
C ILE A 85 -13.73 -19.47 3.13
N TYR A 86 -13.51 -18.15 3.06
CA TYR A 86 -13.33 -17.34 4.25
C TYR A 86 -14.55 -17.34 5.16
N ALA A 87 -15.75 -17.17 4.59
CA ALA A 87 -16.99 -17.18 5.37
C ALA A 87 -17.19 -18.49 6.13
N ASP A 88 -16.92 -19.63 5.48
CA ASP A 88 -17.00 -20.96 6.10
C ASP A 88 -15.93 -21.17 7.19
N ALA A 89 -14.70 -20.70 6.96
CA ALA A 89 -13.62 -20.78 7.92
C ALA A 89 -13.93 -19.95 9.19
N PHE A 90 -14.37 -18.70 9.01
CA PHE A 90 -14.68 -17.81 10.13
C PHE A 90 -15.97 -18.17 10.87
N ARG A 91 -16.95 -18.79 10.18
CA ARG A 91 -18.20 -19.27 10.80
C ARG A 91 -17.95 -20.26 11.93
N LYS A 92 -16.92 -21.11 11.81
CA LYS A 92 -16.49 -22.06 12.87
C LYS A 92 -16.10 -21.33 14.16
N HIS A 93 -15.74 -20.05 14.06
CA HIS A 93 -15.36 -19.18 15.19
C HIS A 93 -16.43 -18.14 15.54
N LYS A 94 -17.68 -18.32 15.07
CA LYS A 94 -18.81 -17.40 15.28
C LYS A 94 -18.47 -15.96 14.85
N THR A 95 -17.74 -15.82 13.75
CA THR A 95 -17.26 -14.55 13.22
C THR A 95 -17.83 -14.32 11.83
N THR A 96 -18.42 -13.16 11.62
CA THR A 96 -18.92 -12.72 10.31
C THR A 96 -17.79 -12.02 9.55
N VAL A 97 -17.75 -12.26 8.24
CA VAL A 97 -16.84 -11.55 7.31
C VAL A 97 -17.65 -10.71 6.34
N ALA A 98 -17.01 -9.68 5.79
CA ALA A 98 -17.57 -8.86 4.72
C ALA A 98 -16.57 -8.77 3.57
N GLN A 99 -17.03 -8.95 2.33
CA GLN A 99 -16.21 -8.73 1.14
C GLN A 99 -16.16 -7.25 0.79
N ILE A 100 -14.96 -6.78 0.43
CA ILE A 100 -14.72 -5.45 -0.14
C ILE A 100 -13.75 -5.61 -1.30
N LEU A 101 -14.12 -5.07 -2.46
CA LEU A 101 -13.27 -5.04 -3.65
C LEU A 101 -12.94 -3.60 -3.99
N LEU A 102 -11.66 -3.32 -4.17
CA LEU A 102 -11.16 -1.96 -4.38
C LEU A 102 -10.14 -1.96 -5.52
N THR A 103 -10.04 -0.81 -6.17
CA THR A 103 -8.96 -0.49 -7.10
C THR A 103 -8.13 0.66 -6.55
N ARG A 104 -6.97 0.90 -7.10
CA ARG A 104 -6.15 2.06 -6.78
C ARG A 104 -6.91 3.37 -7.03
N GLY A 105 -7.74 3.42 -8.08
CA GLY A 105 -8.58 4.57 -8.44
C GLY A 105 -9.54 5.02 -7.33
N ASP A 106 -10.02 4.07 -6.51
CA ASP A 106 -10.95 4.36 -5.42
C ASP A 106 -10.32 5.20 -4.29
N PHE A 107 -9.00 5.22 -4.19
CA PHE A 107 -8.28 6.03 -3.21
C PHE A 107 -7.99 7.45 -3.69
N VAL A 108 -8.11 7.73 -4.99
CA VAL A 108 -7.80 9.05 -5.59
C VAL A 108 -8.86 10.08 -5.26
N GLN A 109 -10.14 9.71 -5.38
CA GLN A 109 -11.23 10.62 -5.13
C GLN A 109 -11.56 10.67 -3.65
N ARG A 110 -11.52 11.87 -3.07
CA ARG A 110 -11.80 12.07 -1.63
C ARG A 110 -13.14 11.50 -1.19
N THR A 111 -14.18 11.61 -2.02
CA THR A 111 -15.51 11.06 -1.70
C THR A 111 -15.47 9.54 -1.56
N TYR A 112 -14.82 8.83 -2.50
CA TYR A 112 -14.69 7.37 -2.44
C TYR A 112 -13.83 6.96 -1.25
N TYR A 113 -12.69 7.63 -1.06
CA TYR A 113 -11.83 7.44 0.11
C TYR A 113 -12.61 7.54 1.43
N MET A 114 -13.44 8.56 1.60
CA MET A 114 -14.25 8.74 2.81
C MET A 114 -15.34 7.67 2.95
N ASN A 115 -15.98 7.26 1.86
CA ASN A 115 -16.99 6.20 1.88
C ASN A 115 -16.37 4.86 2.27
N ILE A 116 -15.22 4.49 1.68
CA ILE A 116 -14.46 3.27 2.03
C ILE A 116 -14.10 3.31 3.52
N ARG A 117 -13.56 4.43 3.99
CA ARG A 117 -13.21 4.60 5.40
C ARG A 117 -14.40 4.37 6.31
N ASN A 118 -15.51 5.06 6.05
CA ASN A 118 -16.72 4.95 6.88
C ASN A 118 -17.26 3.53 6.89
N THR A 119 -17.26 2.84 5.75
CA THR A 119 -17.69 1.44 5.66
C THR A 119 -16.79 0.53 6.49
N LEU A 120 -15.47 0.65 6.35
CA LEU A 120 -14.51 -0.16 7.10
C LEU A 120 -14.59 0.10 8.60
N GLU A 121 -14.69 1.36 9.03
CA GLU A 121 -14.83 1.73 10.45
C GLU A 121 -16.11 1.15 11.03
N ASN A 122 -17.23 1.18 10.30
CA ASN A 122 -18.48 0.57 10.74
C ASN A 122 -18.38 -0.96 10.83
N LEU A 123 -17.79 -1.63 9.83
CA LEU A 123 -17.60 -3.08 9.88
C LEU A 123 -16.79 -3.50 11.12
N LEU A 124 -15.68 -2.81 11.38
CA LEU A 124 -14.85 -3.07 12.56
C LEU A 124 -15.60 -2.81 13.86
N LYS A 125 -16.35 -1.71 13.95
CA LYS A 125 -17.22 -1.38 15.10
C LYS A 125 -18.26 -2.46 15.37
N TYR A 126 -18.88 -3.02 14.32
CA TYR A 126 -19.83 -4.14 14.42
C TYR A 126 -19.15 -5.51 14.57
N LYS A 127 -17.83 -5.52 14.76
CA LYS A 127 -17.04 -6.76 14.93
C LYS A 127 -17.12 -7.70 13.73
N ILE A 128 -17.33 -7.18 12.53
CA ILE A 128 -17.27 -7.90 11.25
C ILE A 128 -15.84 -7.79 10.72
N VAL A 129 -15.28 -8.88 10.21
CA VAL A 129 -13.93 -8.87 9.63
C VAL A 129 -14.02 -8.52 8.15
N PRO A 130 -13.50 -7.35 7.71
CA PRO A 130 -13.39 -7.04 6.30
C PRO A 130 -12.35 -7.95 5.65
N ILE A 131 -12.74 -8.62 4.56
CA ILE A 131 -11.83 -9.33 3.65
C ILE A 131 -11.76 -8.49 2.38
N VAL A 132 -10.63 -7.82 2.19
CA VAL A 132 -10.42 -6.89 1.08
C VAL A 132 -9.53 -7.55 0.03
N ASN A 133 -9.88 -7.40 -1.23
CA ASN A 133 -9.05 -7.78 -2.37
C ASN A 133 -9.10 -6.69 -3.43
N GLU A 134 -8.17 -6.76 -4.38
CA GLU A 134 -8.24 -5.93 -5.59
C GLU A 134 -9.45 -6.35 -6.42
N ASN A 135 -10.09 -5.38 -7.07
CA ASN A 135 -11.15 -5.62 -8.05
C ASN A 135 -10.50 -5.89 -9.41
N ASP A 136 -10.03 -7.12 -9.60
CA ASP A 136 -9.31 -7.55 -10.81
C ASP A 136 -10.10 -7.32 -12.10
N VAL A 137 -11.44 -7.25 -12.03
CA VAL A 137 -12.30 -7.08 -13.22
C VAL A 137 -12.14 -5.72 -13.88
N VAL A 138 -11.92 -4.68 -13.07
CA VAL A 138 -11.78 -3.29 -13.55
C VAL A 138 -10.34 -2.78 -13.47
N ALA A 139 -9.44 -3.56 -12.91
CA ALA A 139 -8.02 -3.26 -12.87
C ALA A 139 -7.41 -3.51 -14.25
N THR A 140 -6.98 -2.46 -14.96
CA THR A 140 -6.34 -2.56 -16.28
C THR A 140 -4.92 -2.03 -16.22
N GLU A 141 -3.98 -2.69 -16.92
CA GLU A 141 -2.58 -2.26 -16.99
C GLU A 141 -2.44 -0.89 -17.67
N GLU A 142 -3.29 -0.59 -18.65
CA GLU A 142 -3.26 0.66 -19.43
C GLU A 142 -3.62 1.90 -18.61
N LEU A 143 -4.39 1.75 -17.54
CA LEU A 143 -4.86 2.88 -16.74
C LEU A 143 -3.99 3.13 -15.50
N GLU A 144 -2.92 2.37 -15.28
CA GLU A 144 -2.13 2.43 -14.02
C GLU A 144 -3.01 2.35 -12.74
N LEU A 145 -4.26 1.90 -12.90
CA LEU A 145 -5.26 1.80 -11.82
C LEU A 145 -5.12 0.50 -11.00
N ASN A 146 -4.15 -0.29 -11.35
CA ASN A 146 -3.84 -1.56 -10.73
C ASN A 146 -2.86 -1.32 -9.56
N PHE A 147 -3.10 -1.93 -8.42
CA PHE A 147 -2.11 -1.92 -7.33
C PHE A 147 -0.87 -2.72 -7.72
N GLY A 148 -0.95 -3.59 -8.74
CA GLY A 148 0.11 -4.49 -9.17
C GLY A 148 0.45 -5.53 -8.10
N ASP A 149 0.26 -5.18 -6.85
CA ASP A 149 0.49 -6.02 -5.67
C ASP A 149 -0.42 -5.56 -4.52
N ASN A 150 -1.09 -6.50 -3.88
CA ASN A 150 -1.90 -6.26 -2.69
C ASN A 150 -1.09 -5.75 -1.47
N ASP A 151 0.24 -5.68 -1.56
CA ASP A 151 1.08 -5.10 -0.51
C ASP A 151 0.82 -3.59 -0.38
N LEU A 152 0.77 -2.87 -1.52
CA LEU A 152 0.46 -1.45 -1.52
C LEU A 152 -1.00 -1.17 -1.10
N LEU A 153 -1.95 -2.00 -1.54
CA LEU A 153 -3.34 -1.93 -1.08
C LEU A 153 -3.43 -2.06 0.45
N ALA A 154 -2.65 -2.98 1.03
CA ALA A 154 -2.61 -3.18 2.48
C ALA A 154 -2.07 -1.94 3.22
N VAL A 155 -1.03 -1.27 2.69
CA VAL A 155 -0.52 -0.01 3.26
C VAL A 155 -1.58 1.08 3.21
N TYR A 156 -2.29 1.22 2.08
CA TYR A 156 -3.35 2.22 1.95
C TYR A 156 -4.50 1.98 2.92
N LEU A 157 -4.93 0.73 3.07
CA LEU A 157 -5.98 0.36 4.02
C LEU A 157 -5.52 0.56 5.47
N ALA A 158 -4.30 0.14 5.82
CA ALA A 158 -3.73 0.35 7.14
C ALA A 158 -3.67 1.84 7.50
N THR A 159 -3.27 2.67 6.52
CA THR A 159 -3.24 4.12 6.67
C THR A 159 -4.63 4.71 6.81
N LEU A 160 -5.58 4.27 5.97
CA LEU A 160 -6.98 4.73 5.94
C LEU A 160 -7.68 4.52 7.29
N ILE A 161 -7.57 3.31 7.84
CA ILE A 161 -8.22 2.96 9.11
C ILE A 161 -7.38 3.35 10.35
N GLY A 162 -6.17 3.88 10.15
CA GLY A 162 -5.25 4.22 11.26
C GLY A 162 -4.78 3.01 12.03
N ALA A 163 -4.37 1.96 11.33
CA ALA A 163 -3.85 0.74 11.93
C ALA A 163 -2.64 1.02 12.83
N ASP A 164 -2.48 0.22 13.87
CA ASP A 164 -1.31 0.21 14.74
C ASP A 164 -0.24 -0.74 14.19
N GLN A 165 -0.67 -1.83 13.54
CA GLN A 165 0.22 -2.87 13.02
C GLN A 165 -0.24 -3.37 11.64
N LEU A 166 0.74 -3.67 10.78
CA LEU A 166 0.57 -4.29 9.47
C LEU A 166 1.43 -5.55 9.39
N PHE A 167 0.85 -6.67 8.98
CA PHE A 167 1.53 -7.93 8.77
C PHE A 167 1.49 -8.31 7.30
N PHE A 168 2.67 -8.50 6.69
CA PHE A 168 2.82 -9.12 5.38
C PHE A 168 3.16 -10.61 5.57
N LEU A 169 2.18 -11.47 5.36
CA LEU A 169 2.38 -12.91 5.37
C LEU A 169 2.87 -13.37 3.99
N THR A 170 4.06 -13.92 3.95
CA THR A 170 4.74 -14.40 2.74
C THR A 170 5.29 -15.81 2.96
N ILE A 171 5.91 -16.41 1.95
CA ILE A 171 6.57 -17.71 2.06
C ILE A 171 7.99 -17.61 2.66
N ALA A 172 8.54 -16.41 2.76
CA ALA A 172 9.84 -16.18 3.37
C ALA A 172 9.69 -15.93 4.87
N SER A 173 10.69 -16.37 5.64
CA SER A 173 10.73 -16.15 7.09
C SER A 173 10.94 -14.69 7.50
N GLY A 174 11.23 -13.81 6.55
CA GLY A 174 11.50 -12.38 6.72
C GLY A 174 12.43 -11.87 5.63
N LEU A 175 12.97 -10.67 5.78
CA LEU A 175 14.06 -10.16 4.95
C LEU A 175 15.35 -10.88 5.33
N LEU A 176 15.99 -11.49 4.34
CA LEU A 176 17.23 -12.27 4.55
C LEU A 176 18.44 -11.43 4.15
N LYS A 177 19.46 -11.42 5.00
CA LYS A 177 20.81 -10.94 4.66
C LYS A 177 21.79 -12.10 4.63
N LYS A 178 22.82 -11.98 3.81
CA LYS A 178 23.93 -12.93 3.80
C LYS A 178 24.98 -12.53 4.82
N GLU A 179 25.31 -13.40 5.74
CA GLU A 179 26.39 -13.23 6.71
C GLU A 179 27.50 -14.25 6.46
N LYS A 180 28.75 -13.80 6.59
CA LYS A 180 29.91 -14.68 6.51
C LYS A 180 30.12 -15.34 7.88
N THR A 181 30.06 -16.66 7.93
CA THR A 181 30.34 -17.47 9.11
C THR A 181 31.62 -18.27 8.90
N ALA A 182 32.13 -18.91 9.93
CA ALA A 182 33.29 -19.81 9.82
C ALA A 182 33.07 -20.97 8.82
N GLU A 183 31.79 -21.35 8.63
CA GLU A 183 31.39 -22.48 7.77
C GLU A 183 31.01 -22.01 6.34
N GLY A 184 31.06 -20.69 6.03
CA GLY A 184 30.70 -20.12 4.73
C GLY A 184 29.64 -19.01 4.81
N MET A 185 28.92 -18.77 3.71
CA MET A 185 27.86 -17.76 3.65
C MET A 185 26.54 -18.34 4.14
N ARG A 186 25.95 -17.76 5.19
CA ARG A 186 24.65 -18.13 5.72
C ARG A 186 23.63 -17.03 5.49
N SER A 187 22.38 -17.41 5.18
CA SER A 187 21.26 -16.47 5.14
C SER A 187 20.64 -16.34 6.53
N VAL A 188 20.56 -15.13 7.05
CA VAL A 188 20.01 -14.82 8.38
C VAL A 188 18.88 -13.80 8.21
N VAL A 189 17.83 -13.93 9.01
CA VAL A 189 16.72 -12.98 9.02
C VAL A 189 17.17 -11.66 9.64
N VAL A 190 16.91 -10.56 8.97
CA VAL A 190 17.03 -9.21 9.54
C VAL A 190 15.89 -9.02 10.53
N GLU A 191 16.16 -9.09 11.81
CA GLU A 191 15.11 -9.06 12.83
C GLU A 191 14.40 -7.71 12.92
N LYS A 192 15.15 -6.60 12.73
CA LYS A 192 14.63 -5.24 12.93
C LYS A 192 15.20 -4.27 11.91
N VAL A 193 14.31 -3.46 11.33
CA VAL A 193 14.65 -2.35 10.43
C VAL A 193 14.13 -1.06 11.06
N GLN A 194 15.03 -0.13 11.36
CA GLN A 194 14.69 1.18 11.94
C GLN A 194 14.60 2.27 10.87
N GLU A 195 15.31 2.08 9.75
CA GLU A 195 15.36 3.01 8.63
C GLU A 195 15.51 2.22 7.32
N LEU A 196 14.83 2.67 6.27
CA LEU A 196 14.94 2.06 4.95
C LEU A 196 16.13 2.67 4.21
N THR A 197 17.29 2.02 4.34
CA THR A 197 18.53 2.42 3.66
C THR A 197 18.73 1.67 2.35
N ASP A 198 19.64 2.17 1.49
CA ASP A 198 20.05 1.45 0.27
C ASP A 198 20.67 0.09 0.58
N GLU A 199 21.29 -0.07 1.75
CA GLU A 199 21.82 -1.35 2.21
C GLU A 199 20.69 -2.36 2.43
N ILE A 200 19.63 -1.95 3.11
CA ILE A 200 18.43 -2.79 3.32
C ILE A 200 17.80 -3.17 1.98
N LEU A 201 17.71 -2.24 1.03
CA LEU A 201 17.18 -2.53 -0.30
C LEU A 201 18.05 -3.50 -1.08
N ARG A 202 19.38 -3.45 -0.93
CA ARG A 202 20.30 -4.41 -1.57
C ARG A 202 20.09 -5.86 -1.09
N HIS A 203 19.58 -6.07 0.11
CA HIS A 203 19.23 -7.43 0.58
C HIS A 203 18.00 -8.01 -0.13
N CYS A 204 17.24 -7.20 -0.87
CA CYS A 204 16.06 -7.63 -1.63
C CYS A 204 16.38 -8.24 -3.00
N LEU A 205 17.66 -8.23 -3.48
CA LEU A 205 18.08 -8.66 -4.82
C LEU A 205 18.04 -10.19 -4.97
N PRO A 206 17.90 -10.73 -6.19
CA PRO A 206 16.63 -11.10 -6.80
C PRO A 206 16.29 -12.55 -6.50
N VAL A 207 15.28 -12.81 -5.68
CA VAL A 207 14.58 -14.10 -5.72
C VAL A 207 13.21 -13.84 -6.31
N THR A 208 13.13 -13.90 -7.63
CA THR A 208 11.86 -13.94 -8.34
C THR A 208 11.18 -15.24 -8.03
N SER A 209 10.17 -15.24 -7.17
CA SER A 209 9.27 -16.38 -7.01
C SER A 209 8.43 -16.52 -8.27
N ALA A 210 8.54 -17.64 -8.96
CA ALA A 210 7.66 -17.98 -10.07
C ALA A 210 6.19 -17.92 -9.60
N GLY A 211 5.41 -16.99 -10.18
CA GLY A 211 3.96 -16.91 -9.97
C GLY A 211 3.41 -15.80 -9.06
N GLY A 212 4.22 -14.97 -8.42
CA GLY A 212 3.74 -13.83 -7.61
C GLY A 212 4.15 -12.49 -8.23
N LYS A 213 3.19 -11.57 -8.43
CA LYS A 213 3.44 -10.21 -8.95
C LYS A 213 4.25 -9.31 -7.99
N GLY A 214 4.49 -9.71 -6.71
CA GLY A 214 5.19 -8.91 -5.70
C GLY A 214 6.39 -9.65 -5.11
N GLY A 215 7.63 -9.20 -5.40
CA GLY A 215 8.87 -9.69 -4.82
C GLY A 215 9.11 -9.20 -3.39
N MET A 216 10.24 -9.60 -2.78
CA MET A 216 10.65 -9.09 -1.46
C MET A 216 10.86 -7.57 -1.49
N GLU A 217 11.37 -7.01 -2.59
CA GLU A 217 11.58 -5.57 -2.75
C GLU A 217 10.27 -4.78 -2.62
N SER A 218 9.18 -5.22 -3.29
CA SER A 218 7.86 -4.58 -3.16
C SER A 218 7.39 -4.55 -1.70
N LYS A 219 7.55 -5.66 -0.98
CA LYS A 219 7.18 -5.75 0.44
C LYS A 219 8.00 -4.83 1.33
N VAL A 220 9.31 -4.78 1.10
CA VAL A 220 10.22 -3.92 1.87
C VAL A 220 9.92 -2.44 1.61
N ARG A 221 9.68 -2.04 0.36
CA ARG A 221 9.27 -0.67 0.02
C ARG A 221 7.91 -0.32 0.64
N SER A 222 6.94 -1.24 0.57
CA SER A 222 5.62 -1.08 1.21
C SER A 222 5.73 -1.00 2.73
N ALA A 223 6.59 -1.81 3.34
CA ALA A 223 6.87 -1.75 4.78
C ALA A 223 7.52 -0.40 5.18
N GLY A 224 8.48 0.09 4.40
CA GLY A 224 9.10 1.41 4.60
C GLY A 224 8.08 2.55 4.52
N MET A 225 7.16 2.49 3.55
CA MET A 225 6.05 3.45 3.46
C MET A 225 5.14 3.38 4.71
N ALA A 226 4.78 2.19 5.17
CA ALA A 226 3.96 2.03 6.38
C ALA A 226 4.67 2.55 7.64
N MET A 227 5.99 2.29 7.78
CA MET A 227 6.82 2.87 8.85
C MET A 227 6.70 4.40 8.91
N SER A 228 6.84 5.07 7.76
CA SER A 228 6.78 6.54 7.69
C SER A 228 5.41 7.08 8.09
N PHE A 229 4.36 6.26 8.00
CA PHE A 229 3.00 6.58 8.48
C PHE A 229 2.76 6.24 9.95
N GLY A 230 3.78 5.79 10.66
CA GLY A 230 3.70 5.43 12.08
C GLY A 230 3.00 4.08 12.31
N ILE A 231 3.16 3.13 11.39
CA ILE A 231 2.57 1.78 11.46
C ILE A 231 3.70 0.76 11.63
N ASP A 232 3.71 0.06 12.76
CA ASP A 232 4.63 -1.07 12.95
C ASP A 232 4.32 -2.16 11.92
N THR A 233 5.33 -2.57 11.13
CA THR A 233 5.10 -3.49 10.02
C THR A 233 5.98 -4.72 10.16
N TYR A 234 5.41 -5.89 9.88
CA TYR A 234 6.09 -7.17 9.98
C TYR A 234 6.04 -7.91 8.65
N ILE A 235 7.18 -8.43 8.19
CA ILE A 235 7.28 -9.38 7.07
C ILE A 235 7.65 -10.72 7.67
N MET A 236 6.80 -11.75 7.47
CA MET A 236 6.98 -13.03 8.15
C MET A 236 6.36 -14.20 7.38
N ASP A 237 6.75 -15.41 7.77
CA ASP A 237 6.22 -16.63 7.18
C ASP A 237 4.74 -16.81 7.50
N GLY A 238 3.91 -16.81 6.44
CA GLY A 238 2.47 -17.02 6.52
C GLY A 238 2.06 -18.49 6.57
N LYS A 239 2.96 -19.41 6.26
CA LYS A 239 2.72 -20.85 6.44
C LYS A 239 2.75 -21.27 7.93
N TYR A 240 3.23 -20.38 8.80
CA TYR A 240 3.17 -20.52 10.25
C TYR A 240 2.05 -19.64 10.83
N PRO A 241 0.79 -20.13 10.91
CA PRO A 241 -0.38 -19.31 11.25
C PRO A 241 -0.29 -18.65 12.63
N GLU A 242 0.36 -19.29 13.59
CA GLU A 242 0.51 -18.82 14.97
C GLU A 242 1.44 -17.60 15.07
N GLY A 243 2.19 -17.30 14.01
CA GLY A 243 3.20 -16.24 14.01
C GLY A 243 2.64 -14.86 14.38
N VAL A 244 1.45 -14.50 13.88
CA VAL A 244 0.85 -13.20 14.21
C VAL A 244 0.52 -13.11 15.70
N CYS A 245 -0.08 -14.16 16.29
CA CYS A 245 -0.35 -14.20 17.73
C CYS A 245 0.96 -14.15 18.54
N ALA A 246 1.99 -14.88 18.12
CA ALA A 246 3.30 -14.89 18.77
C ALA A 246 3.93 -13.48 18.82
N VAL A 247 3.88 -12.73 17.71
CA VAL A 247 4.32 -11.32 17.67
C VAL A 247 3.49 -10.45 18.61
N MET A 248 2.17 -10.64 18.63
CA MET A 248 1.28 -9.90 19.54
C MET A 248 1.56 -10.20 21.03
N GLU A 249 2.07 -11.38 21.33
CA GLU A 249 2.51 -11.85 22.64
C GLU A 249 3.97 -11.44 22.95
N GLY A 250 4.63 -10.68 22.05
CA GLY A 250 5.98 -10.13 22.25
C GLY A 250 7.13 -11.00 21.75
N GLN A 251 6.84 -12.10 21.03
CA GLN A 251 7.90 -12.94 20.46
C GLN A 251 8.46 -12.28 19.19
N GLN A 252 9.77 -12.39 18.97
CA GLN A 252 10.40 -11.98 17.73
C GLN A 252 10.11 -13.01 16.63
N ARG A 253 9.45 -12.56 15.55
CA ARG A 253 9.15 -13.38 14.37
C ARG A 253 9.29 -12.53 13.12
N GLY A 254 9.98 -13.05 12.11
CA GLY A 254 10.20 -12.33 10.85
C GLY A 254 11.02 -11.05 11.01
N THR A 255 10.79 -10.10 10.13
CA THR A 255 11.43 -8.78 10.13
C THR A 255 10.44 -7.74 10.62
N HIS A 256 10.78 -7.03 11.68
CA HIS A 256 10.02 -5.91 12.23
C HIS A 256 10.55 -4.59 11.68
N PHE A 257 9.74 -3.90 10.91
CA PHE A 257 9.95 -2.52 10.46
C PHE A 257 9.32 -1.58 11.48
N VAL A 258 10.15 -0.88 12.23
CA VAL A 258 9.73 -0.08 13.39
C VAL A 258 9.11 1.22 12.94
N ALA A 259 7.89 1.47 13.40
CA ALA A 259 7.22 2.72 13.13
C ALA A 259 8.06 3.91 13.61
N HIS A 260 8.27 4.88 12.74
CA HIS A 260 8.82 6.17 13.10
C HIS A 260 7.94 7.27 12.50
N GLY A 261 7.89 8.39 13.18
CA GLY A 261 7.07 9.53 12.75
C GLY A 261 5.83 9.76 13.61
N ARG A 262 5.23 10.94 13.42
CA ARG A 262 3.98 11.31 14.11
C ARG A 262 2.79 10.68 13.40
N LYS A 263 1.79 10.23 14.14
CA LYS A 263 0.48 9.86 13.57
C LYS A 263 -0.03 11.01 12.70
N ILE A 264 0.00 10.82 11.40
CA ILE A 264 -0.34 11.82 10.40
C ILE A 264 -1.87 12.05 10.42
N ARG A 265 -2.32 13.29 10.18
CA ARG A 265 -3.76 13.60 10.08
C ARG A 265 -4.41 12.88 8.90
N SER A 266 -5.68 12.50 9.02
CA SER A 266 -6.42 11.72 7.99
C SER A 266 -6.33 12.32 6.57
N TYR A 267 -6.30 13.63 6.45
CA TYR A 267 -6.16 14.30 5.15
C TYR A 267 -4.75 14.11 4.54
N GLN A 268 -3.72 14.22 5.36
CA GLN A 268 -2.33 13.99 4.93
C GLN A 268 -2.09 12.51 4.60
N LYS A 269 -2.75 11.60 5.34
CA LYS A 269 -2.76 10.17 5.01
C LYS A 269 -3.37 9.91 3.64
N TRP A 270 -4.49 10.58 3.33
CA TRP A 270 -5.10 10.51 2.01
C TRP A 270 -4.18 11.05 0.90
N LEU A 271 -3.54 12.21 1.12
CA LEU A 271 -2.56 12.75 0.18
C LEU A 271 -1.41 11.78 -0.08
N ALA A 272 -0.88 11.18 0.97
CA ALA A 272 0.26 10.27 0.88
C ALA A 272 -0.11 8.90 0.27
N ALA A 273 -1.30 8.38 0.57
CA ALA A 273 -1.79 7.10 0.09
C ALA A 273 -2.46 7.16 -1.29
N GLY A 274 -3.07 8.31 -1.63
CA GLY A 274 -3.95 8.44 -2.80
C GLY A 274 -3.26 8.79 -4.11
N ALA A 275 -1.94 8.81 -4.15
CA ALA A 275 -1.22 9.30 -5.31
C ALA A 275 -1.22 8.34 -6.52
N LEU A 276 -2.33 8.27 -7.24
CA LEU A 276 -2.25 8.28 -8.69
C LEU A 276 -1.87 9.70 -9.07
N ASN A 277 -0.56 9.95 -9.12
CA ASN A 277 -0.06 11.24 -9.51
C ASN A 277 -0.33 11.40 -11.00
N LYS A 278 -1.26 12.27 -11.34
CA LYS A 278 -1.54 12.60 -12.72
C LYS A 278 -0.47 13.50 -13.34
N GLY A 279 0.47 13.96 -12.51
CA GLY A 279 1.58 14.78 -12.95
C GLY A 279 2.67 14.95 -11.91
N THR A 280 3.78 15.51 -12.38
CA THR A 280 4.95 15.82 -11.57
C THR A 280 5.31 17.29 -11.71
N LEU A 281 5.62 17.94 -10.59
CA LEU A 281 6.17 19.29 -10.53
C LEU A 281 7.63 19.20 -10.10
N VAL A 282 8.54 19.74 -10.90
CA VAL A 282 9.93 19.96 -10.49
C VAL A 282 10.05 21.39 -10.00
N ILE A 283 10.64 21.57 -8.82
CA ILE A 283 10.75 22.87 -8.17
C ILE A 283 12.20 23.31 -8.00
N ASP A 284 12.41 24.62 -7.90
CA ASP A 284 13.72 25.22 -7.64
C ASP A 284 14.14 25.10 -6.16
N LYS A 285 15.42 25.42 -5.87
CA LYS A 285 15.97 25.40 -4.52
C LYS A 285 15.30 26.37 -3.56
N GLY A 286 14.80 27.50 -4.06
CA GLY A 286 14.09 28.49 -3.25
C GLY A 286 12.72 27.98 -2.80
N ALA A 287 11.99 27.35 -3.72
CA ALA A 287 10.71 26.70 -3.41
C ALA A 287 10.92 25.49 -2.48
N GLU A 288 11.95 24.67 -2.71
CA GLU A 288 12.30 23.55 -1.84
C GLU A 288 12.52 24.02 -0.39
N GLN A 289 13.34 25.05 -0.18
CA GLN A 289 13.56 25.62 1.15
C GLN A 289 12.28 26.20 1.76
N ALA A 290 11.45 26.86 0.95
CA ALA A 290 10.18 27.43 1.39
C ALA A 290 9.20 26.34 1.85
N LEU A 291 9.17 25.19 1.17
CA LEU A 291 8.34 24.07 1.54
C LEU A 291 8.86 23.31 2.77
N LEU A 292 10.12 22.87 2.75
CA LEU A 292 10.68 22.00 3.78
C LEU A 292 10.97 22.76 5.09
N LYS A 293 11.59 23.93 5.01
CA LYS A 293 11.99 24.69 6.21
C LYS A 293 10.89 25.64 6.69
N ASN A 294 10.22 26.35 5.79
CA ASN A 294 9.32 27.46 6.15
C ASN A 294 7.84 27.05 6.10
N LYS A 295 7.52 25.80 5.74
CA LYS A 295 6.15 25.27 5.66
C LYS A 295 5.18 26.17 4.86
N LYS A 296 5.66 26.79 3.79
CA LYS A 296 4.90 27.69 2.92
C LYS A 296 4.17 26.92 1.82
N SER A 297 3.24 27.56 1.14
CA SER A 297 2.56 27.03 -0.05
C SER A 297 3.48 27.13 -1.27
N LEU A 298 3.32 26.20 -2.25
CA LEU A 298 4.05 26.24 -3.52
C LEU A 298 3.39 27.26 -4.44
N LEU A 299 4.17 28.19 -4.95
CA LEU A 299 3.78 29.18 -5.94
C LEU A 299 4.29 28.80 -7.33
N ALA A 300 3.64 29.28 -8.39
CA ALA A 300 4.03 29.03 -9.78
C ALA A 300 5.50 29.39 -10.06
N LYS A 301 5.99 30.51 -9.47
CA LYS A 301 7.38 30.97 -9.63
C LYS A 301 8.44 29.98 -9.17
N GLY A 302 8.11 29.06 -8.26
CA GLY A 302 9.02 28.04 -7.78
C GLY A 302 8.96 26.73 -8.58
N VAL A 303 8.07 26.63 -9.58
CA VAL A 303 7.93 25.45 -10.43
C VAL A 303 8.75 25.64 -11.70
N THR A 304 9.73 24.79 -11.92
CA THR A 304 10.62 24.85 -13.09
C THR A 304 10.14 23.95 -14.25
N ARG A 305 9.47 22.86 -13.95
CA ARG A 305 8.95 21.93 -14.98
C ARG A 305 7.65 21.26 -14.50
N VAL A 306 6.75 21.06 -15.47
CA VAL A 306 5.46 20.38 -15.30
C VAL A 306 5.43 19.18 -16.24
N VAL A 307 5.31 17.97 -15.69
CA VAL A 307 5.21 16.70 -16.43
C VAL A 307 3.83 16.10 -16.22
N GLY A 308 3.27 15.47 -17.25
CA GLY A 308 1.95 14.85 -17.22
C GLY A 308 0.80 15.83 -17.43
N GLN A 309 -0.42 15.34 -17.33
CA GLN A 309 -1.67 16.08 -17.44
C GLN A 309 -2.45 15.93 -16.13
N PHE A 310 -2.85 17.03 -15.53
CA PHE A 310 -3.64 17.04 -14.32
C PHE A 310 -4.58 18.24 -14.31
N ASP A 311 -5.70 18.08 -13.64
CA ASP A 311 -6.71 19.10 -13.46
C ASP A 311 -6.66 19.70 -12.04
N ASN A 312 -7.44 20.76 -11.82
CA ASN A 312 -7.63 21.35 -10.50
C ASN A 312 -8.15 20.28 -9.52
N LYS A 313 -7.51 20.17 -8.36
CA LYS A 313 -7.72 19.19 -7.28
C LYS A 313 -7.09 17.80 -7.50
N ASP A 314 -6.45 17.57 -8.63
CA ASP A 314 -5.65 16.35 -8.82
C ASP A 314 -4.40 16.35 -7.93
N LEU A 315 -3.90 15.15 -7.64
CA LEU A 315 -2.66 14.98 -6.91
C LEU A 315 -1.46 14.98 -7.86
N VAL A 316 -0.39 15.66 -7.45
CA VAL A 316 0.86 15.76 -8.20
C VAL A 316 2.05 15.49 -7.27
N GLU A 317 3.06 14.83 -7.80
CA GLU A 317 4.33 14.65 -7.10
C GLU A 317 5.18 15.91 -7.21
N ILE A 318 6.01 16.10 -6.21
CA ILE A 318 6.95 17.22 -6.15
C ILE A 318 8.35 16.66 -6.06
N PHE A 319 9.19 17.06 -7.00
CA PHE A 319 10.61 16.71 -7.06
C PHE A 319 11.46 17.96 -7.03
N ASN A 320 12.66 17.86 -6.49
CA ASN A 320 13.68 18.88 -6.69
C ASN A 320 14.37 18.74 -8.06
N GLN A 321 15.27 19.66 -8.39
CA GLN A 321 16.02 19.63 -9.65
C GLN A 321 17.01 18.46 -9.76
N GLU A 322 17.40 17.88 -8.65
CA GLU A 322 18.29 16.72 -8.55
C GLU A 322 17.52 15.37 -8.74
N GLY A 323 16.19 15.42 -8.90
CA GLY A 323 15.35 14.24 -9.08
C GLY A 323 14.97 13.55 -7.77
N VAL A 324 15.20 14.20 -6.62
CA VAL A 324 14.76 13.69 -5.34
C VAL A 324 13.28 14.02 -5.14
N ARG A 325 12.49 13.01 -4.79
CA ARG A 325 11.07 13.18 -4.46
C ARG A 325 10.96 13.87 -3.09
N LEU A 326 10.24 14.97 -3.05
CA LEU A 326 10.03 15.78 -1.84
C LEU A 326 8.67 15.52 -1.20
N GLY A 327 7.71 14.99 -1.97
CA GLY A 327 6.38 14.71 -1.46
C GLY A 327 5.29 14.78 -2.51
N VAL A 328 4.05 14.93 -2.05
CA VAL A 328 2.84 14.99 -2.88
C VAL A 328 1.98 16.16 -2.45
N GLY A 329 1.30 16.80 -3.41
CA GLY A 329 0.35 17.85 -3.13
C GLY A 329 -0.88 17.82 -4.03
N ARG A 330 -1.97 18.42 -3.56
CA ARG A 330 -3.16 18.62 -4.37
C ARG A 330 -3.03 19.95 -5.12
N ALA A 331 -3.02 19.87 -6.46
CA ALA A 331 -2.96 21.05 -7.31
C ALA A 331 -4.22 21.89 -7.19
N ASP A 332 -4.06 23.20 -7.10
CA ASP A 332 -5.16 24.17 -7.09
C ASP A 332 -5.31 24.87 -8.47
N CYS A 333 -4.69 24.31 -9.54
CA CYS A 333 -4.82 24.71 -10.94
C CYS A 333 -4.56 23.51 -11.87
N ALA A 334 -4.96 23.61 -13.13
CA ALA A 334 -4.69 22.61 -14.13
C ALA A 334 -3.25 22.72 -14.71
N ALA A 335 -2.69 21.61 -15.21
CA ALA A 335 -1.35 21.56 -15.81
C ALA A 335 -1.18 22.56 -16.98
N LYS A 336 -2.23 22.75 -17.80
CA LYS A 336 -2.24 23.69 -18.91
C LYS A 336 -2.09 25.12 -18.43
N GLU A 337 -2.86 25.50 -17.41
CA GLU A 337 -2.81 26.85 -16.81
C GLU A 337 -1.43 27.12 -16.19
N LEU A 338 -0.89 26.13 -15.46
CA LEU A 338 0.42 26.28 -14.82
C LEU A 338 1.54 26.44 -15.84
N ARG A 339 1.52 25.64 -16.94
CA ARG A 339 2.51 25.77 -18.03
C ARG A 339 2.44 27.15 -18.70
N GLN A 340 1.24 27.70 -18.85
CA GLN A 340 1.05 29.04 -19.39
C GLN A 340 1.63 30.10 -18.47
N GLN A 341 1.32 30.03 -17.16
CA GLN A 341 1.87 30.95 -16.14
C GLN A 341 3.40 30.93 -16.12
N ILE A 342 4.03 29.73 -16.19
CA ILE A 342 5.49 29.59 -16.22
C ILE A 342 6.07 30.24 -17.50
N LYS A 343 5.43 30.06 -18.66
CA LYS A 343 5.86 30.70 -19.92
C LYS A 343 5.78 32.23 -19.85
N GLU A 344 4.70 32.77 -19.32
CA GLU A 344 4.49 34.22 -19.16
C GLU A 344 5.52 34.82 -18.18
N GLN A 345 5.85 34.14 -17.08
CA GLN A 345 6.89 34.57 -16.16
C GLN A 345 8.29 34.60 -16.78
N ASN A 346 8.61 33.64 -17.64
CA ASN A 346 9.90 33.60 -18.33
C ASN A 346 10.04 34.67 -19.42
N LEU A 347 8.93 35.17 -19.97
CA LEU A 347 8.89 36.24 -20.97
C LEU A 347 8.92 37.64 -20.34
N THR A 348 8.49 37.78 -19.10
CA THR A 348 8.39 39.07 -18.38
C THR A 348 9.58 39.32 -17.45
N ASN A 349 10.80 39.11 -17.94
CA ASN A 349 12.05 39.45 -17.19
C ASN A 349 12.22 40.99 -16.96
N THR A 350 11.18 41.76 -17.20
CA THR A 350 11.09 43.19 -16.88
C THR A 350 10.06 43.36 -15.77
N GLY A 351 10.53 43.39 -14.53
CA GLY A 351 10.03 44.05 -13.30
C GLY A 351 8.54 44.31 -13.06
N VAL A 352 7.62 43.76 -13.81
CA VAL A 352 6.17 43.93 -13.61
C VAL A 352 5.62 42.72 -12.84
N ASP A 353 5.23 42.98 -11.61
CA ASP A 353 4.57 42.10 -10.66
C ASP A 353 3.26 41.55 -11.24
N VAL A 354 3.32 40.47 -12.02
CA VAL A 354 2.13 39.75 -12.48
C VAL A 354 1.58 38.95 -11.31
N ARG A 355 0.55 39.52 -10.71
CA ARG A 355 -0.14 39.08 -9.50
C ARG A 355 -0.87 37.74 -9.69
N SER A 356 -0.17 36.63 -9.74
CA SER A 356 -0.76 35.33 -9.37
C SER A 356 -0.35 34.99 -7.95
N ARG A 357 -1.03 35.57 -6.97
CA ARG A 357 -0.86 35.26 -5.54
C ARG A 357 -1.48 33.92 -5.15
N LYS A 358 -2.15 33.22 -6.07
CA LYS A 358 -2.76 31.93 -5.77
C LYS A 358 -1.67 30.84 -5.74
N PRO A 359 -1.61 30.04 -4.69
CA PRO A 359 -0.69 28.92 -4.65
C PRO A 359 -1.09 27.86 -5.68
N VAL A 360 -0.09 27.24 -6.31
CA VAL A 360 -0.24 26.03 -7.13
C VAL A 360 -0.62 24.85 -6.23
N ILE A 361 -0.02 24.80 -5.04
CA ILE A 361 -0.39 23.86 -3.98
C ILE A 361 -0.40 24.63 -2.65
N HIS A 362 -1.54 24.63 -1.99
CA HIS A 362 -1.65 25.23 -0.67
C HIS A 362 -0.99 24.35 0.39
N ARG A 363 -0.29 24.93 1.38
CA ARG A 363 0.42 24.22 2.44
C ARG A 363 -0.42 23.15 3.18
N ASN A 364 -1.72 23.38 3.32
CA ASN A 364 -2.63 22.44 3.97
C ASN A 364 -2.96 21.23 3.08
N HIS A 365 -2.62 21.32 1.79
CA HIS A 365 -2.82 20.28 0.78
C HIS A 365 -1.49 19.64 0.35
N LEU A 366 -0.47 19.77 1.17
CA LEU A 366 0.88 19.29 0.92
C LEU A 366 1.25 18.22 1.95
N PHE A 367 1.83 17.13 1.47
CA PHE A 367 2.53 16.13 2.26
C PHE A 367 3.97 16.09 1.80
N LEU A 368 4.92 16.33 2.70
CA LEU A 368 6.37 16.28 2.47
C LEU A 368 6.94 15.08 3.24
N GLU A 369 7.90 14.42 2.62
CA GLU A 369 8.65 13.29 3.14
C GLU A 369 9.77 13.71 4.06
#